data_2d95c690c4f2063bf0abd0247f3fd9ce
#
_entry.id   2d95c690c4f2063bf0abd0247f3fd9ce
#
_cell.length_a   1.000
_cell.length_b   1.000
_cell.length_c   1.000
_cell.angle_alpha   90.00
_cell.angle_beta   90.00
_cell.angle_gamma   90.00
#
_symmetry.space_group_name_H-M   'P 1'
#
loop_
_entity.id
_entity.type
_entity.pdbx_description
1 polymer ?
#
loop_
_entity_poly.entity_id
_entity_poly.type
_entity_poly.pdbx_seq_one_letter_code
_entity_poly.pdbx_strand_id
1 'polypeptide(L)'
;MLGTYGISKAADFQLARNIAVEHGAKNIRANAIAPGLIKTYFAPALWDNPDILEQSTSSTPLKRIGVPDEIAGAAVFLASEAGAFMTGQQVVIDGGQTIA
;
A
#
# COMPACT_ATOMS: atom_id res chain seq x y z
N MET A 1 -13.65 13.65 -8.42
CA MET A 1 -12.52 12.75 -8.81
C MET A 1 -11.88 12.09 -7.62
N LEU A 2 -11.31 12.85 -6.70
CA LEU A 2 -10.67 12.27 -5.51
C LEU A 2 -11.65 11.55 -4.60
N GLY A 3 -12.89 12.06 -4.47
CA GLY A 3 -13.93 11.41 -3.68
C GLY A 3 -14.28 10.01 -4.20
N THR A 4 -14.50 9.89 -5.51
CA THR A 4 -14.80 8.60 -6.15
C THR A 4 -13.63 7.63 -6.01
N TYR A 5 -12.39 8.12 -6.20
CA TYR A 5 -11.18 7.32 -6.00
C TYR A 5 -11.09 6.81 -4.55
N GLY A 6 -11.30 7.70 -3.57
CA GLY A 6 -11.25 7.32 -2.17
C GLY A 6 -12.29 6.27 -1.80
N ILE A 7 -13.51 6.39 -2.33
CA ILE A 7 -14.57 5.42 -2.12
C ILE A 7 -14.16 4.05 -2.69
N SER A 8 -13.63 4.02 -3.92
CA SER A 8 -13.22 2.76 -4.54
C SER A 8 -12.09 2.09 -3.76
N LYS A 9 -11.12 2.85 -3.24
CA LYS A 9 -10.03 2.30 -2.44
C LYS A 9 -10.50 1.78 -1.09
N ALA A 10 -11.42 2.47 -0.43
CA ALA A 10 -12.03 1.97 0.80
C ALA A 10 -12.80 0.67 0.56
N ALA A 11 -13.47 0.56 -0.59
CA ALA A 11 -14.17 -0.65 -0.97
C ALA A 11 -13.20 -1.82 -1.19
N ASP A 12 -12.02 -1.58 -1.79
CA ASP A 12 -11.00 -2.60 -1.97
C ASP A 12 -10.53 -3.19 -0.63
N PHE A 13 -10.30 -2.34 0.37
CA PHE A 13 -9.91 -2.81 1.71
C PHE A 13 -11.03 -3.59 2.38
N GLN A 14 -12.26 -3.15 2.24
CA GLN A 14 -13.41 -3.87 2.79
C GLN A 14 -13.61 -5.21 2.08
N LEU A 15 -13.35 -5.27 0.79
CA LEU A 15 -13.40 -6.52 0.04
C LEU A 15 -12.42 -7.55 0.61
N ALA A 16 -11.19 -7.13 0.91
CA ALA A 16 -10.21 -8.03 1.52
C ALA A 16 -10.69 -8.56 2.87
N ARG A 17 -11.30 -7.70 3.70
CA ARG A 17 -11.87 -8.10 4.99
C ARG A 17 -13.00 -9.11 4.82
N ASN A 18 -13.89 -8.89 3.87
CA ASN A 18 -15.00 -9.80 3.61
C ASN A 18 -14.50 -11.17 3.16
N ILE A 19 -13.54 -11.21 2.25
CA ILE A 19 -12.93 -12.46 1.79
C ILE A 19 -12.27 -13.19 2.96
N ALA A 20 -11.55 -12.47 3.81
CA ALA A 20 -10.88 -13.04 4.97
C ALA A 20 -11.88 -13.73 5.91
N VAL A 21 -13.00 -13.06 6.21
CA VAL A 21 -14.03 -13.60 7.10
C VAL A 21 -14.76 -14.79 6.47
N GLU A 22 -15.14 -14.67 5.19
CA GLU A 22 -15.94 -15.67 4.51
C GLU A 22 -15.15 -16.97 4.24
N HIS A 23 -13.86 -16.86 3.99
CA HIS A 23 -13.05 -18.01 3.51
C HIS A 23 -11.92 -18.40 4.47
N GLY A 24 -11.80 -17.74 5.61
CA GLY A 24 -10.76 -18.03 6.58
C GLY A 24 -10.79 -19.46 7.09
N ALA A 25 -11.98 -20.04 7.27
CA ALA A 25 -12.13 -21.43 7.71
C ALA A 25 -11.55 -22.44 6.71
N LYS A 26 -11.39 -22.04 5.45
CA LYS A 26 -10.76 -22.84 4.39
C LYS A 26 -9.27 -22.53 4.23
N ASN A 27 -8.69 -21.81 5.19
CA ASN A 27 -7.30 -21.36 5.17
C ASN A 27 -6.98 -20.47 3.95
N ILE A 28 -7.96 -19.69 3.51
CA ILE A 28 -7.78 -18.69 2.49
C ILE A 28 -7.61 -17.34 3.18
N ARG A 29 -6.49 -16.67 2.92
CA ARG A 29 -6.16 -15.37 3.51
C ARG A 29 -6.30 -14.27 2.47
N ALA A 30 -6.71 -13.10 2.91
CA ALA A 30 -6.82 -11.92 2.06
C ALA A 30 -6.37 -10.69 2.85
N ASN A 31 -5.37 -10.02 2.34
CA ASN A 31 -4.82 -8.80 2.92
C ASN A 31 -4.69 -7.75 1.82
N ALA A 32 -4.54 -6.50 2.21
CA ALA A 32 -4.35 -5.40 1.29
C ALA A 32 -3.03 -4.68 1.59
N ILE A 33 -2.36 -4.22 0.55
CA ILE A 33 -1.16 -3.38 0.68
C ILE A 33 -1.55 -1.97 0.25
N ALA A 34 -1.22 -1.00 1.09
CA ALA A 34 -1.46 0.42 0.82
C ALA A 34 -0.11 1.13 0.66
N PRO A 35 0.41 1.23 -0.56
CA PRO A 35 1.67 1.93 -0.80
C PRO A 35 1.48 3.44 -0.77
N GLY A 36 2.53 4.16 -0.37
CA GLY A 36 2.61 5.58 -0.52
C GLY A 36 3.11 5.96 -1.90
N LEU A 37 3.89 7.03 -1.97
CA LEU A 37 4.47 7.49 -3.23
C LEU A 37 5.64 6.57 -3.62
N ILE A 38 5.48 5.84 -4.72
CA ILE A 38 6.45 4.87 -5.21
C ILE A 38 6.92 5.27 -6.61
N LYS A 39 8.22 5.15 -6.83
CA LYS A 39 8.86 5.46 -8.12
C LYS A 39 8.47 4.40 -9.15
N THR A 40 7.46 4.70 -9.95
CA THR A 40 6.95 3.80 -10.99
C THR A 40 6.98 4.49 -12.36
N TYR A 41 6.96 3.70 -13.42
CA TYR A 41 6.85 4.22 -14.78
C TYR A 41 5.47 4.81 -15.08
N PHE A 42 4.48 4.52 -14.25
CA PHE A 42 3.11 5.00 -14.45
C PHE A 42 2.99 6.52 -14.20
N ALA A 43 3.80 7.08 -13.30
CA ALA A 43 3.73 8.49 -12.97
C ALA A 43 5.13 9.11 -12.86
N PRO A 44 5.93 9.09 -13.96
CA PRO A 44 7.30 9.61 -13.91
C PRO A 44 7.36 11.09 -13.57
N ALA A 45 6.32 11.88 -13.88
CA ALA A 45 6.29 13.30 -13.57
C ALA A 45 6.41 13.59 -12.07
N LEU A 46 6.06 12.65 -11.19
CA LEU A 46 6.12 12.83 -9.74
C LEU A 46 7.53 12.67 -9.17
N TRP A 47 8.45 12.01 -9.91
CA TRP A 47 9.81 11.77 -9.40
C TRP A 47 10.92 12.23 -10.35
N ASP A 48 10.56 12.62 -11.57
CA ASP A 48 11.51 13.05 -12.60
C ASP A 48 11.94 14.51 -12.41
N ASN A 49 11.07 15.34 -11.83
CA ASN A 49 11.36 16.74 -11.54
C ASN A 49 11.75 16.88 -10.06
N PRO A 50 12.99 17.31 -9.74
CA PRO A 50 13.45 17.43 -8.35
C PRO A 50 12.58 18.32 -7.47
N ASP A 51 12.04 19.44 -8.00
CA ASP A 51 11.22 20.35 -7.23
C ASP A 51 9.87 19.72 -6.85
N ILE A 52 9.25 19.01 -7.80
CA ILE A 52 8.00 18.30 -7.55
C ILE A 52 8.24 17.15 -6.56
N LEU A 53 9.33 16.42 -6.72
CA LEU A 53 9.69 15.34 -5.82
C LEU A 53 9.91 15.84 -4.39
N GLU A 54 10.66 16.92 -4.21
CA GLU A 54 10.89 17.52 -2.89
C GLU A 54 9.58 17.95 -2.25
N GLN A 55 8.72 18.62 -3.01
CA GLN A 55 7.41 19.05 -2.53
C GLN A 55 6.56 17.84 -2.10
N SER A 56 6.56 16.79 -2.91
CA SER A 56 5.76 15.59 -2.66
C SER A 56 6.24 14.81 -1.45
N THR A 57 7.52 14.86 -1.13
CA THR A 57 8.11 14.11 -0.01
C THR A 57 8.36 14.97 1.24
N SER A 58 8.08 16.26 1.18
CA SER A 58 8.37 17.17 2.29
C SER A 58 7.65 16.81 3.59
N SER A 59 6.43 16.30 3.50
CA SER A 59 5.64 15.86 4.65
C SER A 59 5.87 14.40 5.04
N THR A 60 6.57 13.63 4.21
CA THR A 60 6.85 12.23 4.51
C THR A 60 7.97 12.13 5.55
N PRO A 61 7.78 11.44 6.67
CA PRO A 61 8.83 11.30 7.68
C PRO A 61 10.16 10.80 7.15
N LEU A 62 10.16 9.81 6.25
CA LEU A 62 11.40 9.28 5.67
C LEU A 62 12.01 10.18 4.58
N LYS A 63 11.33 11.26 4.20
CA LYS A 63 11.82 12.30 3.27
C LYS A 63 12.30 11.76 1.93
N ARG A 64 11.69 10.69 1.45
CA ARG A 64 12.02 10.10 0.14
C ARG A 64 10.84 9.38 -0.46
N ILE A 65 10.90 9.14 -1.76
CA ILE A 65 9.99 8.27 -2.49
C ILE A 65 10.42 6.82 -2.25
N GLY A 66 9.46 5.91 -2.21
CA GLY A 66 9.76 4.47 -2.14
C GLY A 66 10.07 3.88 -3.51
N VAL A 67 10.61 2.68 -3.53
CA VAL A 67 10.88 1.93 -4.76
C VAL A 67 10.04 0.65 -4.79
N PRO A 68 9.74 0.10 -5.98
CA PRO A 68 8.87 -1.07 -6.09
C PRO A 68 9.29 -2.26 -5.22
N ASP A 69 10.57 -2.52 -5.07
CA ASP A 69 11.06 -3.62 -4.24
C ASP A 69 10.64 -3.49 -2.78
N GLU A 70 10.44 -2.27 -2.29
CA GLU A 70 10.00 -2.03 -0.92
C GLU A 70 8.53 -2.42 -0.71
N ILE A 71 7.76 -2.47 -1.79
CA ILE A 71 6.39 -2.99 -1.78
C ILE A 71 6.40 -4.50 -2.01
N ALA A 72 7.23 -4.97 -2.92
CA ALA A 72 7.35 -6.39 -3.24
C ALA A 72 7.70 -7.24 -2.02
N GLY A 73 8.55 -6.74 -1.13
CA GLY A 73 8.91 -7.42 0.12
C GLY A 73 7.70 -7.71 1.00
N ALA A 74 6.76 -6.78 1.10
CA ALA A 74 5.52 -6.98 1.84
C ALA A 74 4.65 -8.04 1.18
N ALA A 75 4.55 -8.05 -0.16
CA ALA A 75 3.79 -9.07 -0.88
C ALA A 75 4.35 -10.46 -0.63
N VAL A 76 5.66 -10.61 -0.66
CA VAL A 76 6.33 -11.88 -0.36
C VAL A 76 6.05 -12.32 1.09
N PHE A 77 6.16 -11.41 2.05
CA PHE A 77 5.84 -11.68 3.45
C PHE A 77 4.41 -12.20 3.59
N LEU A 78 3.45 -11.50 3.00
CA LEU A 78 2.03 -11.87 3.11
C LEU A 78 1.73 -13.21 2.45
N ALA A 79 2.41 -13.55 1.35
CA ALA A 79 2.20 -14.80 0.63
C ALA A 79 2.95 -15.99 1.22
N SER A 80 3.91 -15.75 2.11
CA SER A 80 4.78 -16.79 2.66
C SER A 80 4.26 -17.33 4.00
N GLU A 81 4.93 -18.37 4.51
CA GLU A 81 4.65 -18.90 5.83
C GLU A 81 4.80 -17.87 6.95
N ALA A 82 5.65 -16.87 6.76
CA ALA A 82 5.80 -15.79 7.72
C ALA A 82 4.51 -15.00 7.94
N GLY A 83 3.65 -14.92 6.92
CA GLY A 83 2.36 -14.25 7.01
C GLY A 83 1.19 -15.19 7.27
N ALA A 84 1.43 -16.44 7.64
CA ALA A 84 0.40 -17.49 7.70
C ALA A 84 -0.76 -17.20 8.65
N PHE A 85 -0.53 -16.40 9.70
CA PHE A 85 -1.58 -16.05 10.66
C PHE A 85 -2.19 -14.66 10.43
N MET A 86 -1.89 -14.03 9.33
CA MET A 86 -2.34 -12.67 9.00
C MET A 86 -3.40 -12.70 7.90
N THR A 87 -4.59 -12.21 8.20
CA THR A 87 -5.67 -12.08 7.23
C THR A 87 -6.57 -10.88 7.56
N GLY A 88 -7.18 -10.30 6.55
CA GLY A 88 -8.09 -9.16 6.70
C GLY A 88 -7.40 -7.85 7.06
N GLN A 89 -6.10 -7.75 6.90
CA GLN A 89 -5.35 -6.59 7.33
C GLN A 89 -4.93 -5.69 6.17
N GLN A 90 -4.67 -4.42 6.50
CA GLN A 90 -4.16 -3.42 5.59
C GLN A 90 -2.73 -3.10 6.01
N VAL A 91 -1.78 -3.36 5.14
CA VAL A 91 -0.35 -3.08 5.39
C VAL A 91 0.02 -1.79 4.69
N VAL A 92 0.30 -0.75 5.47
CA VAL A 92 0.65 0.57 4.95
C VAL A 92 2.16 0.67 4.80
N ILE A 93 2.63 1.03 3.59
CA ILE A 93 4.06 1.16 3.28
C ILE A 93 4.24 2.49 2.56
N ASP A 94 4.39 3.56 3.31
CA ASP A 94 4.28 4.93 2.79
C ASP A 94 5.33 5.89 3.35
N GLY A 95 6.37 5.38 3.99
CA GLY A 95 7.41 6.23 4.58
C GLY A 95 6.91 7.07 5.74
N GLY A 96 5.75 6.75 6.30
CA GLY A 96 5.15 7.48 7.41
C GLY A 96 4.17 8.57 6.99
N GLN A 97 3.85 8.69 5.71
CA GLN A 97 3.01 9.77 5.18
C GLN A 97 1.67 9.90 5.92
N THR A 98 1.00 8.78 6.20
CA THR A 98 -0.35 8.81 6.77
C THR A 98 -0.39 9.14 8.26
N ILE A 99 0.73 9.13 8.95
CA ILE A 99 0.81 9.48 10.38
C ILE A 99 1.46 10.84 10.62
N ALA A 100 1.89 11.50 9.56
CA ALA A 100 2.57 12.79 9.65
C ALA A 100 1.59 13.96 9.80
#